data_b814dbb552b7a643f7280582cfef69c0
#
_entry.id   b814dbb552b7a643f7280582cfef69c0
#
_cell.length_a   1.000
_cell.length_b   1.000
_cell.length_c   1.000
_cell.angle_alpha   90.00
_cell.angle_beta   90.00
_cell.angle_gamma   90.00
#
_symmetry.space_group_name_H-M   'P 1'
#
loop_
_entity.id
_entity.type
_entity.pdbx_description
1 polymer ?
#
loop_
_entity_poly.entity_id
_entity_poly.type
_entity_poly.pdbx_seq_one_letter_code
_entity_poly.pdbx_strand_id
1 'polypeptide(L)'
;MAAARVNQTWSPDFVSDSLANGPRIKCLTIADDFTHECVDIAVDLSMPGAYVTRVLERSARFRGYPEAIRTDNGPEFTCRAFMAWMQARGIQHILIQPGKPTQNAYIESFNGKFRDECLNENWFESLTQAREVIAIWLQDYNEVRPHGTIGRIPPAEFAAKRRDPNPSTTEARIVNLQTLGPLSN
;
A
#
# COMPACT_ATOMS: atom_id res chain seq x y z
N MET A 1 -1.67 4.62 17.56
CA MET A 1 -2.90 3.81 17.64
C MET A 1 -2.85 2.74 16.56
N ALA A 2 -3.35 1.54 16.86
CA ALA A 2 -3.53 0.50 15.85
C ALA A 2 -4.70 0.88 14.92
N ALA A 3 -4.62 0.52 13.63
CA ALA A 3 -5.72 0.71 12.70
C ALA A 3 -6.92 -0.16 13.10
N ALA A 4 -8.14 0.36 12.94
CA ALA A 4 -9.38 -0.28 13.38
C ALA A 4 -10.37 -0.57 12.24
N ARG A 5 -10.10 -0.09 11.03
CA ARG A 5 -10.92 -0.28 9.84
C ARG A 5 -10.10 -0.32 8.54
N VAL A 6 -10.69 -0.88 7.50
CA VAL A 6 -10.10 -0.94 6.15
C VAL A 6 -9.76 0.46 5.64
N ASN A 7 -8.62 0.60 5.00
CA ASN A 7 -8.09 1.87 4.47
C ASN A 7 -7.90 2.99 5.53
N GLN A 8 -7.83 2.65 6.81
CA GLN A 8 -7.52 3.67 7.80
C GLN A 8 -6.06 4.10 7.73
N THR A 9 -5.13 3.16 7.62
CA THR A 9 -3.71 3.46 7.50
C THR A 9 -3.06 2.50 6.53
N TRP A 10 -2.38 3.02 5.53
CA TRP A 10 -1.47 2.25 4.69
C TRP A 10 -0.02 2.51 5.09
N SER A 11 0.77 1.45 5.04
CA SER A 11 2.22 1.51 5.31
C SER A 11 2.98 1.08 4.05
N PRO A 12 3.45 2.02 3.22
CA PRO A 12 4.39 1.73 2.14
C PRO A 12 5.81 1.62 2.68
N ASP A 13 6.59 0.69 2.09
CA ASP A 13 8.01 0.50 2.40
C ASP A 13 8.76 -0.06 1.19
N PHE A 14 10.10 -0.01 1.22
CA PHE A 14 10.95 -0.50 0.15
C PHE A 14 11.71 -1.76 0.52
N VAL A 15 11.69 -2.72 -0.41
CA VAL A 15 12.57 -3.88 -0.41
C VAL A 15 13.42 -3.86 -1.67
N SER A 16 14.71 -4.12 -1.54
CA SER A 16 15.62 -4.16 -2.69
C SER A 16 16.10 -5.57 -2.97
N ASP A 17 16.27 -5.89 -4.25
CA ASP A 17 16.86 -7.12 -4.74
C ASP A 17 17.70 -6.83 -6.00
N SER A 18 18.15 -7.84 -6.71
CA SER A 18 18.94 -7.70 -7.93
C SER A 18 18.47 -8.68 -9.00
N LEU A 19 18.52 -8.25 -10.26
CA LEU A 19 18.39 -9.16 -11.38
C LEU A 19 19.64 -10.05 -11.51
N ALA A 20 19.49 -11.20 -12.14
CA ALA A 20 20.55 -12.17 -12.38
C ALA A 20 21.77 -11.58 -13.12
N ASN A 21 21.54 -10.62 -13.98
CA ASN A 21 22.57 -9.91 -14.75
C ASN A 21 23.16 -8.68 -14.04
N GLY A 22 22.80 -8.46 -12.75
CA GLY A 22 23.42 -7.49 -11.85
C GLY A 22 22.64 -6.22 -11.50
N PRO A 23 21.76 -5.62 -12.31
CA PRO A 23 21.01 -4.43 -11.98
C PRO A 23 20.14 -4.62 -10.72
N ARG A 24 20.20 -3.63 -9.82
CA ARG A 24 19.34 -3.62 -8.64
C ARG A 24 17.92 -3.26 -9.01
N ILE A 25 16.96 -3.93 -8.37
CA ILE A 25 15.55 -3.60 -8.42
C ILE A 25 15.06 -3.10 -7.07
N LYS A 26 14.09 -2.22 -7.11
CA LYS A 26 13.33 -1.78 -5.93
C LYS A 26 11.92 -2.32 -6.01
N CYS A 27 11.42 -2.82 -4.90
CA CYS A 27 10.04 -3.23 -4.71
C CYS A 27 9.40 -2.26 -3.71
N LEU A 28 8.38 -1.51 -4.14
CA LEU A 28 7.56 -0.72 -3.24
C LEU A 28 6.39 -1.60 -2.79
N THR A 29 6.40 -2.01 -1.54
CA THR A 29 5.31 -2.74 -0.91
C THR A 29 4.36 -1.77 -0.23
N ILE A 30 3.05 -2.00 -0.33
CA ILE A 30 2.03 -1.17 0.31
C ILE A 30 1.09 -2.10 1.05
N ALA A 31 0.98 -1.97 2.36
CA ALA A 31 0.10 -2.80 3.16
C ALA A 31 -0.97 -1.98 3.88
N ASP A 32 -2.15 -2.56 4.04
CA ASP A 32 -3.20 -2.04 4.92
C ASP A 32 -2.98 -2.58 6.34
N ASP A 33 -2.74 -1.68 7.28
CA ASP A 33 -2.38 -2.04 8.65
C ASP A 33 -3.49 -2.77 9.43
N PHE A 34 -4.74 -2.63 8.99
CA PHE A 34 -5.87 -3.30 9.64
C PHE A 34 -6.18 -4.67 9.04
N THR A 35 -6.25 -4.75 7.71
CA THR A 35 -6.64 -5.99 7.03
C THR A 35 -5.48 -6.94 6.86
N HIS A 36 -4.26 -6.46 7.00
CA HIS A 36 -3.05 -7.20 6.67
C HIS A 36 -2.98 -7.64 5.20
N GLU A 37 -3.79 -7.04 4.33
CA GLU A 37 -3.61 -7.19 2.90
C GLU A 37 -2.40 -6.39 2.42
N CYS A 38 -1.61 -6.99 1.54
CA CYS A 38 -0.72 -6.20 0.72
C CYS A 38 -1.52 -5.60 -0.44
N VAL A 39 -1.66 -4.29 -0.42
CA VAL A 39 -2.47 -3.53 -1.38
C VAL A 39 -1.85 -3.56 -2.78
N ASP A 40 -0.52 -3.43 -2.84
CA ASP A 40 0.23 -3.46 -4.10
C ASP A 40 1.72 -3.75 -3.83
N ILE A 41 2.40 -4.34 -4.82
CA ILE A 41 3.86 -4.40 -4.90
C ILE A 41 4.27 -3.90 -6.29
N ALA A 42 4.84 -2.70 -6.35
CA ALA A 42 5.41 -2.17 -7.57
C ALA A 42 6.91 -2.51 -7.66
N VAL A 43 7.37 -2.94 -8.84
CA VAL A 43 8.76 -3.35 -9.06
C VAL A 43 9.36 -2.55 -10.21
N ASP A 44 10.49 -1.89 -9.96
CA ASP A 44 11.22 -1.14 -10.99
C ASP A 44 12.71 -1.01 -10.62
N LEU A 45 13.52 -0.53 -11.55
CA LEU A 45 14.95 -0.24 -11.34
C LEU A 45 15.14 1.04 -10.52
N SER A 46 14.21 1.99 -10.61
CA SER A 46 14.24 3.26 -9.89
C SER A 46 12.82 3.72 -9.56
N MET A 47 12.63 4.23 -8.35
CA MET A 47 11.33 4.70 -7.88
C MET A 47 11.48 6.06 -7.17
N PRO A 48 11.62 7.17 -7.92
CA PRO A 48 11.56 8.50 -7.33
C PRO A 48 10.17 8.78 -6.75
N GLY A 49 10.05 9.76 -5.85
CA GLY A 49 8.79 10.04 -5.17
C GLY A 49 7.59 10.32 -6.09
N ALA A 50 7.81 10.91 -7.27
CA ALA A 50 6.74 11.06 -8.27
C ALA A 50 6.23 9.71 -8.82
N TYR A 51 7.10 8.69 -8.89
CA TYR A 51 6.70 7.33 -9.25
C TYR A 51 5.89 6.69 -8.12
N VAL A 52 6.37 6.81 -6.88
CA VAL A 52 5.67 6.34 -5.68
C VAL A 52 4.25 6.92 -5.62
N THR A 53 4.11 8.21 -5.87
CA THR A 53 2.82 8.89 -5.91
C THR A 53 1.88 8.30 -6.95
N ARG A 54 2.38 7.97 -8.16
CA ARG A 54 1.57 7.31 -9.20
C ARG A 54 1.12 5.91 -8.82
N VAL A 55 1.98 5.14 -8.14
CA VAL A 55 1.63 3.80 -7.65
C VAL A 55 0.53 3.90 -6.60
N LEU A 56 0.68 4.77 -5.61
CA LEU A 56 -0.32 5.00 -4.57
C LEU A 56 -1.65 5.49 -5.14
N GLU A 57 -1.63 6.41 -6.09
CA GLU A 57 -2.84 6.91 -6.77
C GLU A 57 -3.55 5.78 -7.52
N ARG A 58 -2.80 4.94 -8.27
CA ARG A 58 -3.37 3.79 -8.97
C ARG A 58 -4.03 2.83 -7.99
N SER A 59 -3.33 2.44 -6.93
CA SER A 59 -3.84 1.51 -5.93
C SER A 59 -5.08 2.06 -5.21
N ALA A 60 -5.07 3.36 -4.89
CA ALA A 60 -6.18 4.03 -4.22
C ALA A 60 -7.45 4.14 -5.10
N ARG A 61 -7.31 4.26 -6.41
CA ARG A 61 -8.46 4.26 -7.32
C ARG A 61 -9.24 2.94 -7.32
N PHE A 62 -8.56 1.82 -7.12
CA PHE A 62 -9.21 0.50 -7.06
C PHE A 62 -9.68 0.12 -5.66
N ARG A 63 -8.94 0.57 -4.64
CA ARG A 63 -9.12 0.11 -3.28
C ARG A 63 -9.92 1.08 -2.40
N GLY A 64 -9.97 2.34 -2.79
CA GLY A 64 -10.32 3.48 -1.96
C GLY A 64 -9.09 4.14 -1.36
N TYR A 65 -9.19 5.45 -1.13
CA TYR A 65 -8.09 6.23 -0.56
C TYR A 65 -7.93 5.92 0.94
N PRO A 66 -6.69 5.77 1.43
CA PRO A 66 -6.47 5.65 2.86
C PRO A 66 -6.69 7.01 3.56
N GLU A 67 -7.04 6.97 4.84
CA GLU A 67 -7.13 8.18 5.66
C GLU A 67 -5.75 8.70 6.07
N ALA A 68 -4.82 7.77 6.26
CA ALA A 68 -3.44 8.07 6.60
C ALA A 68 -2.46 7.15 5.86
N ILE A 69 -1.26 7.68 5.62
CA ILE A 69 -0.12 6.88 5.15
C ILE A 69 1.01 7.04 6.17
N ARG A 70 1.55 5.90 6.62
CA ARG A 70 2.67 5.83 7.57
C ARG A 70 3.93 5.46 6.81
N THR A 71 4.98 6.30 6.92
CA THR A 71 6.27 6.06 6.27
C THR A 71 7.42 6.36 7.20
N ASP A 72 8.59 5.89 6.83
CA ASP A 72 9.85 6.44 7.33
C ASP A 72 10.13 7.84 6.74
N ASN A 73 11.30 8.40 7.04
CA ASN A 73 11.76 9.70 6.52
C ASN A 73 12.52 9.57 5.19
N GLY A 74 12.28 8.52 4.41
CA GLY A 74 12.90 8.33 3.11
C GLY A 74 12.65 9.52 2.15
N PRO A 75 13.61 9.87 1.29
CA PRO A 75 13.47 11.00 0.36
C PRO A 75 12.30 10.83 -0.61
N GLU A 76 11.91 9.60 -0.92
CA GLU A 76 10.76 9.26 -1.76
C GLU A 76 9.43 9.68 -1.13
N PHE A 77 9.33 9.61 0.22
CA PHE A 77 8.14 9.91 1.01
C PHE A 77 8.11 11.34 1.59
N THR A 78 9.23 12.06 1.51
CA THR A 78 9.35 13.44 2.00
C THR A 78 9.47 14.47 0.87
N CYS A 79 9.52 14.01 -0.38
CA CYS A 79 9.65 14.88 -1.53
C CYS A 79 8.37 15.71 -1.78
N ARG A 80 8.55 16.83 -2.50
CA ARG A 80 7.45 17.77 -2.82
C ARG A 80 6.27 17.09 -3.54
N ALA A 81 6.52 16.15 -4.45
CA ALA A 81 5.48 15.48 -5.21
C ALA A 81 4.59 14.62 -4.30
N PHE A 82 5.20 13.86 -3.39
CA PHE A 82 4.48 13.03 -2.43
C PHE A 82 3.66 13.90 -1.46
N MET A 83 4.26 14.94 -0.88
CA MET A 83 3.57 15.82 0.07
C MET A 83 2.40 16.57 -0.59
N ALA A 84 2.56 17.05 -1.83
CA ALA A 84 1.51 17.72 -2.58
C ALA A 84 0.33 16.76 -2.89
N TRP A 85 0.62 15.51 -3.22
CA TRP A 85 -0.40 14.50 -3.47
C TRP A 85 -1.19 14.17 -2.20
N MET A 86 -0.49 13.98 -1.06
CA MET A 86 -1.12 13.75 0.24
C MET A 86 -2.09 14.88 0.60
N GLN A 87 -1.63 16.11 0.47
CA GLN A 87 -2.43 17.31 0.74
C GLN A 87 -3.65 17.41 -0.19
N ALA A 88 -3.48 17.19 -1.49
CA ALA A 88 -4.55 17.27 -2.48
C ALA A 88 -5.65 16.20 -2.24
N ARG A 89 -5.32 15.08 -1.60
CA ARG A 89 -6.24 13.98 -1.27
C ARG A 89 -6.74 14.02 0.17
N GLY A 90 -6.29 14.97 0.98
CA GLY A 90 -6.64 15.06 2.40
C GLY A 90 -6.15 13.87 3.22
N ILE A 91 -5.06 13.22 2.80
CA ILE A 91 -4.49 12.06 3.45
C ILE A 91 -3.51 12.53 4.54
N GLN A 92 -3.63 11.99 5.75
CA GLN A 92 -2.72 12.31 6.83
C GLN A 92 -1.36 11.60 6.65
N HIS A 93 -0.26 12.34 6.75
CA HIS A 93 1.07 11.75 6.78
C HIS A 93 1.50 11.44 8.22
N ILE A 94 1.81 10.18 8.50
CA ILE A 94 2.32 9.72 9.80
C ILE A 94 3.78 9.33 9.61
N LEU A 95 4.69 10.15 10.12
CA LEU A 95 6.11 9.83 10.10
C LEU A 95 6.47 8.92 11.28
N ILE A 96 7.17 7.83 10.97
CA ILE A 96 7.71 6.91 11.98
C ILE A 96 8.83 7.62 12.73
N GLN A 97 8.75 7.61 14.06
CA GLN A 97 9.77 8.22 14.89
C GLN A 97 11.04 7.34 14.90
N PRO A 98 12.23 7.92 14.73
CA PRO A 98 13.47 7.18 14.89
C PRO A 98 13.51 6.43 16.23
N GLY A 99 13.91 5.16 16.21
CA GLY A 99 14.01 4.32 17.41
C GLY A 99 12.70 3.72 17.92
N LYS A 100 11.59 3.84 17.17
CA LYS A 100 10.32 3.16 17.49
C LYS A 100 9.91 2.15 16.42
N PRO A 101 10.62 1.01 16.31
CA PRO A 101 10.35 -0.01 15.28
C PRO A 101 8.95 -0.61 15.39
N THR A 102 8.35 -0.63 16.57
CA THR A 102 6.99 -1.15 16.77
C THR A 102 5.91 -0.41 15.98
N GLN A 103 6.19 0.81 15.51
CA GLN A 103 5.25 1.58 14.70
C GLN A 103 5.12 1.05 13.26
N ASN A 104 6.10 0.26 12.80
CA ASN A 104 6.12 -0.31 11.43
C ASN A 104 6.20 -1.84 11.42
N ALA A 105 6.00 -2.47 12.57
CA ALA A 105 6.23 -3.91 12.77
C ALA A 105 5.48 -4.80 11.76
N TYR A 106 4.30 -4.39 11.29
CA TYR A 106 3.55 -5.18 10.34
C TYR A 106 4.21 -5.20 8.96
N ILE A 107 4.52 -4.04 8.38
CA ILE A 107 5.14 -3.99 7.04
C ILE A 107 6.54 -4.60 7.07
N GLU A 108 7.29 -4.45 8.17
CA GLU A 108 8.60 -5.12 8.34
C GLU A 108 8.45 -6.64 8.34
N SER A 109 7.45 -7.18 9.06
CA SER A 109 7.15 -8.62 9.07
C SER A 109 6.68 -9.12 7.69
N PHE A 110 5.86 -8.34 6.99
CA PHE A 110 5.45 -8.63 5.62
C PHE A 110 6.67 -8.66 4.68
N ASN A 111 7.52 -7.64 4.75
CA ASN A 111 8.72 -7.54 3.92
C ASN A 111 9.72 -8.68 4.18
N GLY A 112 9.83 -9.14 5.44
CA GLY A 112 10.59 -10.33 5.79
C GLY A 112 10.08 -11.57 5.06
N LYS A 113 8.76 -11.83 5.11
CA LYS A 113 8.14 -12.96 4.40
C LYS A 113 8.28 -12.83 2.88
N PHE A 114 8.04 -11.64 2.34
CA PHE A 114 8.22 -11.37 0.91
C PHE A 114 9.65 -11.66 0.45
N ARG A 115 10.64 -11.27 1.25
CA ARG A 115 12.04 -11.59 0.98
C ARG A 115 12.30 -13.08 1.02
N ASP A 116 11.89 -13.76 2.09
CA ASP A 116 12.23 -15.16 2.33
C ASP A 116 11.49 -16.10 1.37
N GLU A 117 10.22 -15.83 1.07
CA GLU A 117 9.35 -16.74 0.34
C GLU A 117 9.23 -16.42 -1.16
N CYS A 118 9.62 -15.22 -1.58
CA CYS A 118 9.54 -14.80 -2.98
C CYS A 118 10.89 -14.38 -3.54
N LEU A 119 11.55 -13.40 -2.95
CA LEU A 119 12.78 -12.85 -3.53
C LEU A 119 13.94 -13.85 -3.45
N ASN A 120 14.17 -14.46 -2.30
CA ASN A 120 15.26 -15.42 -2.08
C ASN A 120 15.05 -16.78 -2.80
N GLU A 121 13.79 -17.11 -3.11
CA GLU A 121 13.43 -18.36 -3.79
C GLU A 121 13.49 -18.27 -5.33
N ASN A 122 13.68 -17.06 -5.87
CA ASN A 122 13.64 -16.81 -7.30
C ASN A 122 14.89 -16.10 -7.80
N TRP A 123 15.33 -16.49 -9.01
CA TRP A 123 16.42 -15.87 -9.73
C TRP A 123 15.85 -15.11 -10.92
N PHE A 124 15.69 -13.80 -10.79
CA PHE A 124 15.03 -12.98 -11.80
C PHE A 124 15.95 -12.63 -12.96
N GLU A 125 15.67 -13.13 -14.15
CA GLU A 125 16.43 -12.83 -15.37
C GLU A 125 16.07 -11.47 -15.98
N SER A 126 14.86 -10.99 -15.72
CA SER A 126 14.37 -9.71 -16.24
C SER A 126 13.39 -9.03 -15.26
N LEU A 127 13.20 -7.72 -15.45
CA LEU A 127 12.21 -6.95 -14.71
C LEU A 127 10.76 -7.44 -14.98
N THR A 128 10.48 -7.90 -16.20
CA THR A 128 9.18 -8.47 -16.56
C THR A 128 8.91 -9.75 -15.78
N GLN A 129 9.87 -10.67 -15.77
CA GLN A 129 9.76 -11.91 -15.00
C GLN A 129 9.60 -11.63 -13.49
N ALA A 130 10.39 -10.68 -12.94
CA ALA A 130 10.26 -10.30 -11.53
C ALA A 130 8.84 -9.81 -11.21
N ARG A 131 8.26 -8.97 -12.07
CA ARG A 131 6.89 -8.49 -11.91
C ARG A 131 5.85 -9.60 -11.95
N GLU A 132 5.97 -10.55 -12.86
CA GLU A 132 5.07 -11.69 -13.00
C GLU A 132 5.11 -12.61 -11.77
N VAL A 133 6.31 -13.01 -11.36
CA VAL A 133 6.50 -13.90 -10.19
C VAL A 133 6.00 -13.23 -8.91
N ILE A 134 6.31 -11.96 -8.72
CA ILE A 134 5.89 -11.19 -7.55
C ILE A 134 4.36 -11.01 -7.52
N ALA A 135 3.73 -10.79 -8.68
CA ALA A 135 2.27 -10.69 -8.77
C ALA A 135 1.57 -12.00 -8.37
N ILE A 136 2.09 -13.15 -8.81
CA ILE A 136 1.57 -14.47 -8.44
C ILE A 136 1.74 -14.70 -6.92
N TRP A 137 2.90 -14.38 -6.37
CA TRP A 137 3.14 -14.52 -4.93
C TRP A 137 2.21 -13.61 -4.12
N LEU A 138 2.00 -12.37 -4.56
CA LEU A 138 1.11 -11.41 -3.92
C LEU A 138 -0.34 -11.91 -3.90
N GLN A 139 -0.81 -12.46 -5.01
CA GLN A 139 -2.14 -13.04 -5.08
C GLN A 139 -2.29 -14.22 -4.10
N ASP A 140 -1.34 -15.14 -4.07
CA ASP A 140 -1.33 -16.26 -3.13
C ASP A 140 -1.32 -15.77 -1.66
N TYR A 141 -0.49 -14.77 -1.35
CA TYR A 141 -0.42 -14.16 -0.03
C TYR A 141 -1.76 -13.60 0.45
N ASN A 142 -2.45 -12.85 -0.41
CA ASN A 142 -3.70 -12.19 -0.06
C ASN A 142 -4.91 -13.13 -0.06
N GLU A 143 -4.99 -14.06 -1.02
CA GLU A 143 -6.22 -14.82 -1.30
C GLU A 143 -6.21 -16.23 -0.74
N VAL A 144 -5.03 -16.82 -0.52
CA VAL A 144 -4.92 -18.25 -0.15
C VAL A 144 -4.39 -18.45 1.26
N ARG A 145 -3.39 -17.67 1.69
CA ARG A 145 -2.69 -17.92 2.95
C ARG A 145 -3.45 -17.43 4.18
N PRO A 146 -3.78 -18.31 5.13
CA PRO A 146 -4.41 -17.90 6.37
C PRO A 146 -3.40 -17.22 7.30
N HIS A 147 -3.78 -16.08 7.89
CA HIS A 147 -2.95 -15.31 8.81
C HIS A 147 -3.48 -15.41 10.25
N GLY A 148 -2.61 -15.80 11.18
CA GLY A 148 -2.96 -16.02 12.58
C GLY A 148 -3.52 -14.78 13.29
N THR A 149 -2.99 -13.60 12.95
CA THR A 149 -3.36 -12.30 13.56
C THR A 149 -4.75 -11.81 13.17
N ILE A 150 -5.34 -12.32 12.09
CA ILE A 150 -6.66 -11.94 11.57
C ILE A 150 -7.66 -13.10 11.56
N GLY A 151 -7.50 -14.06 12.47
CA GLY A 151 -8.45 -15.16 12.66
C GLY A 151 -8.21 -16.37 11.78
N ARG A 152 -7.00 -16.57 11.28
CA ARG A 152 -6.60 -17.70 10.43
C ARG A 152 -7.38 -17.79 9.11
N ILE A 153 -7.71 -16.68 8.54
CA ILE A 153 -8.28 -16.55 7.20
C ILE A 153 -7.35 -15.72 6.31
N PRO A 154 -7.48 -15.82 4.97
CA PRO A 154 -6.71 -14.97 4.06
C PRO A 154 -7.02 -13.49 4.25
N PRO A 155 -6.04 -12.59 4.08
CA PRO A 155 -6.22 -11.14 4.19
C PRO A 155 -7.37 -10.60 3.33
N ALA A 156 -7.50 -11.04 2.09
CA ALA A 156 -8.58 -10.61 1.19
C ALA A 156 -9.97 -11.01 1.71
N GLU A 157 -10.10 -12.21 2.29
CA GLU A 157 -11.35 -12.66 2.91
C GLU A 157 -11.68 -11.84 4.15
N PHE A 158 -10.67 -11.57 5.00
CA PHE A 158 -10.85 -10.71 6.18
C PHE A 158 -11.29 -9.30 5.78
N ALA A 159 -10.64 -8.71 4.77
CA ALA A 159 -10.97 -7.39 4.26
C ALA A 159 -12.39 -7.34 3.67
N ALA A 160 -12.79 -8.35 2.88
CA ALA A 160 -14.12 -8.44 2.31
C ALA A 160 -15.23 -8.46 3.38
N LYS A 161 -15.01 -9.16 4.49
CA LYS A 161 -15.93 -9.21 5.63
C LYS A 161 -16.02 -7.90 6.42
N ARG A 162 -15.05 -7.00 6.27
CA ARG A 162 -14.92 -5.74 7.02
C ARG A 162 -15.13 -4.50 6.17
N ARG A 163 -15.25 -4.64 4.86
CA ARG A 163 -15.72 -3.57 3.98
C ARG A 163 -17.21 -3.38 4.24
N ASP A 164 -17.59 -2.13 4.50
CA ASP A 164 -19.00 -1.80 4.75
C ASP A 164 -19.86 -2.27 3.57
N PRO A 165 -20.92 -3.06 3.78
CA PRO A 165 -21.78 -3.54 2.71
C PRO A 165 -22.59 -2.41 2.05
N ASN A 166 -22.48 -1.17 2.52
CA ASN A 166 -23.21 -0.02 1.99
C ASN A 166 -22.28 1.10 1.49
N PRO A 167 -21.84 1.08 0.20
CA PRO A 167 -21.00 2.14 -0.38
C PRO A 167 -21.74 3.48 -0.55
N SER A 168 -23.02 3.57 -0.21
CA SER A 168 -23.88 4.74 -0.44
C SER A 168 -23.49 5.99 0.38
N THR A 169 -22.67 5.87 1.40
CA THR A 169 -22.31 7.02 2.26
C THR A 169 -21.22 7.90 1.65
N THR A 170 -20.41 7.38 0.73
CA THR A 170 -19.33 8.15 0.08
C THR A 170 -19.84 8.87 -1.17
N GLU A 171 -20.76 8.27 -1.93
CA GLU A 171 -21.39 8.91 -3.10
C GLU A 171 -22.36 10.03 -2.68
N ALA A 172 -23.07 9.86 -1.56
CA ALA A 172 -23.98 10.89 -1.03
C ALA A 172 -23.24 12.18 -0.62
N ARG A 173 -21.97 12.12 -0.25
CA ARG A 173 -21.16 13.32 0.02
C ARG A 173 -20.73 14.07 -1.25
N ILE A 174 -20.55 13.37 -2.36
CA ILE A 174 -20.17 13.98 -3.65
C ILE A 174 -21.37 14.63 -4.32
N VAL A 175 -22.56 14.02 -4.22
CA VAL A 175 -23.81 14.53 -4.82
C VAL A 175 -24.30 15.81 -4.12
N ASN A 176 -24.10 15.94 -2.80
CA ASN A 176 -24.50 17.15 -2.07
C ASN A 176 -23.64 18.39 -2.33
N LEU A 177 -22.47 18.25 -2.96
CA LEU A 177 -21.64 19.39 -3.38
C LEU A 177 -21.98 19.92 -4.78
N GLN A 178 -22.78 19.18 -5.56
CA GLN A 178 -23.18 19.58 -6.91
C GLN A 178 -24.58 20.19 -6.99
N THR A 179 -25.35 20.22 -5.90
CA THR A 179 -26.73 20.72 -5.86
C THR A 179 -26.88 22.13 -5.28
N LEU A 180 -25.80 22.84 -5.01
CA LEU A 180 -25.87 24.29 -4.75
C LEU A 180 -25.71 25.05 -6.07
N GLY A 181 -26.85 25.20 -6.75
CA GLY A 181 -26.99 26.01 -7.93
C GLY A 181 -26.72 27.50 -7.66
N PRO A 182 -26.48 28.32 -8.71
CA PRO A 182 -26.03 29.69 -8.57
C PRO A 182 -27.12 30.56 -7.94
N LEU A 183 -26.73 31.33 -6.93
CA LEU A 183 -27.55 32.41 -6.39
C LEU A 183 -27.73 33.46 -7.49
N SER A 184 -28.98 33.59 -7.94
CA SER A 184 -29.43 34.69 -8.82
C SER A 184 -29.48 36.00 -8.03
N ASN A 185 -28.86 37.01 -8.59
CA ASN A 185 -28.97 38.47 -8.32
C ASN A 185 -28.73 38.95 -6.88
#